data_5079a235bed88d859ab0c0c3b3d93115
#
_entry.id   5079a235bed88d859ab0c0c3b3d93115
#
_cell.length_a   1.000
_cell.length_b   1.000
_cell.length_c   1.000
_cell.angle_alpha   90.00
_cell.angle_beta   90.00
_cell.angle_gamma   90.00
#
_symmetry.space_group_name_H-M   'P 1'
#
loop_
_entity.id
_entity.type
_entity.pdbx_description
1 polymer ?
#
loop_
_entity_poly.entity_id
_entity_poly.type
_entity_poly.pdbx_seq_one_letter_code
_entity_poly.pdbx_strand_id
1 'polypeptide(L)'
;MGCACLSLMTATTGCDRHDAGSGDNAGVARTAADAVRRIGVKLAALAQDGLAYTADEYDRDRYRQVSRLAAELLSVLSGRPADELAVELGRDSGYATPKIDVRGVMFDDHERVLLMRERADGRWSLPGGWADPGDAPAAAVTREILEETGYHSSAVKLIACWDRELQDNPPPLPVHVYKLFFLCRSGGAVQPPAALETAGIGWFDVSALPPLSLGRVNHRQLERALAHHRDPTLPTEFD
;
A
#
# COMPACT_ATOMS: atom_id res chain seq x y z
N MET A 1 68.60 -19.52 33.74
CA MET A 1 69.60 -18.68 33.11
C MET A 1 68.90 -17.85 32.05
N GLY A 2 68.97 -16.51 32.16
CA GLY A 2 68.72 -15.59 31.08
C GLY A 2 67.24 -15.06 30.94
N CYS A 3 66.91 -14.10 31.82
CA CYS A 3 65.88 -13.16 31.63
C CYS A 3 66.21 -12.13 30.56
N ALA A 4 65.29 -11.81 29.62
CA ALA A 4 65.37 -10.58 28.85
C ALA A 4 64.03 -9.90 28.87
N CYS A 5 64.03 -8.79 29.56
CA CYS A 5 62.94 -7.82 29.69
C CYS A 5 62.90 -6.95 28.43
N LEU A 6 61.76 -6.81 27.76
CA LEU A 6 61.55 -5.75 26.77
C LEU A 6 60.32 -4.91 27.16
N SER A 7 60.59 -3.67 27.41
CA SER A 7 59.63 -2.57 27.63
C SER A 7 58.77 -2.37 26.36
N LEU A 8 57.47 -2.26 26.53
CA LEU A 8 56.58 -1.74 25.48
C LEU A 8 55.95 -0.41 25.95
N MET A 9 56.12 0.54 25.08
CA MET A 9 55.55 1.88 25.15
C MET A 9 54.04 1.83 25.00
N THR A 10 53.34 2.56 25.86
CA THR A 10 51.92 2.86 25.82
C THR A 10 51.62 3.86 24.70
N ALA A 11 50.79 3.46 23.74
CA ALA A 11 50.10 4.39 22.84
C ALA A 11 48.63 4.41 23.22
N THR A 12 48.19 5.52 23.79
CA THR A 12 46.77 5.84 24.02
C THR A 12 46.15 6.30 22.73
N THR A 13 45.29 5.48 22.12
CA THR A 13 44.33 5.93 21.10
C THR A 13 42.97 6.02 21.74
N GLY A 14 42.39 7.24 21.70
CA GLY A 14 41.04 7.53 22.15
C GLY A 14 40.01 6.72 21.34
N CYS A 15 39.15 6.06 22.07
CA CYS A 15 38.00 5.35 21.52
C CYS A 15 36.83 6.33 21.56
N ASP A 16 36.54 6.96 20.43
CA ASP A 16 35.29 7.67 20.23
C ASP A 16 34.13 6.66 20.27
N ARG A 17 33.34 6.73 21.32
CA ARG A 17 32.06 6.02 21.41
C ARG A 17 31.06 6.72 20.50
N HIS A 18 30.86 6.20 19.33
CA HIS A 18 29.64 6.49 18.57
C HIS A 18 28.45 5.90 19.32
N ASP A 19 27.57 6.79 19.75
CA ASP A 19 26.20 6.49 20.19
C ASP A 19 25.41 5.94 18.99
N ALA A 20 25.37 4.62 18.83
CA ALA A 20 24.52 3.93 17.90
C ALA A 20 23.55 3.05 18.70
N GLY A 21 22.41 3.59 19.10
CA GLY A 21 21.54 2.81 19.96
C GLY A 21 20.10 3.27 20.15
N SER A 22 19.44 3.92 19.18
CA SER A 22 17.99 4.16 19.27
C SER A 22 17.18 3.90 18.00
N GLY A 23 17.84 3.61 16.87
CA GLY A 23 17.19 3.33 15.60
C GLY A 23 16.72 1.88 15.40
N ASP A 24 17.45 0.91 15.94
CA ASP A 24 17.28 -0.51 15.62
C ASP A 24 16.01 -1.16 16.23
N ASN A 25 15.60 -0.76 17.43
CA ASN A 25 14.46 -1.39 18.09
C ASN A 25 13.11 -1.07 17.46
N ALA A 26 12.92 0.11 16.88
CA ALA A 26 11.69 0.50 16.20
C ALA A 26 11.58 -0.20 14.84
N GLY A 27 12.69 -0.39 14.13
CA GLY A 27 12.77 -1.13 12.88
C GLY A 27 12.46 -2.64 13.06
N VAL A 28 13.04 -3.25 14.08
CA VAL A 28 12.79 -4.66 14.42
C VAL A 28 11.34 -4.90 14.89
N ALA A 29 10.77 -4.00 15.65
CA ALA A 29 9.38 -4.10 16.11
C ALA A 29 8.38 -3.95 14.94
N ARG A 30 8.62 -3.05 13.99
CA ARG A 30 7.84 -2.93 12.75
C ARG A 30 7.89 -4.21 11.94
N THR A 31 9.08 -4.78 11.69
CA THR A 31 9.24 -6.02 10.93
C THR A 31 8.56 -7.21 11.59
N ALA A 32 8.55 -7.29 12.93
CA ALA A 32 7.85 -8.36 13.66
C ALA A 32 6.32 -8.21 13.53
N ALA A 33 5.76 -7.02 13.73
CA ALA A 33 4.33 -6.76 13.58
C ALA A 33 3.86 -7.03 12.14
N ASP A 34 4.62 -6.61 11.15
CA ASP A 34 4.34 -6.87 9.74
C ASP A 34 4.39 -8.37 9.40
N ALA A 35 5.35 -9.10 9.98
CA ALA A 35 5.43 -10.55 9.81
C ALA A 35 4.21 -11.25 10.41
N VAL A 36 3.81 -10.89 11.63
CA VAL A 36 2.64 -11.44 12.31
C VAL A 36 1.36 -11.12 11.54
N ARG A 37 1.22 -9.89 11.03
CA ARG A 37 0.09 -9.50 10.18
C ARG A 37 0.02 -10.33 8.90
N ARG A 38 1.14 -10.49 8.17
CA ARG A 38 1.17 -11.35 6.97
C ARG A 38 0.74 -12.79 7.28
N ILE A 39 1.10 -13.30 8.44
CA ILE A 39 0.64 -14.61 8.90
C ILE A 39 -0.87 -14.61 9.10
N GLY A 40 -1.43 -13.60 9.77
CA GLY A 40 -2.87 -13.45 9.96
C GLY A 40 -3.65 -13.41 8.65
N VAL A 41 -3.20 -12.60 7.67
CA VAL A 41 -3.81 -12.54 6.33
C VAL A 41 -3.72 -13.89 5.60
N LYS A 42 -2.58 -14.58 5.68
CA LYS A 42 -2.43 -15.92 5.07
C LYS A 42 -3.31 -16.97 5.73
N LEU A 43 -3.48 -16.94 7.06
CA LEU A 43 -4.38 -17.85 7.77
C LEU A 43 -5.84 -17.59 7.37
N ALA A 44 -6.25 -16.34 7.23
CA ALA A 44 -7.58 -15.98 6.75
C ALA A 44 -7.82 -16.50 5.32
N ALA A 45 -6.85 -16.32 4.41
CA ALA A 45 -6.91 -16.82 3.04
C ALA A 45 -7.02 -18.35 2.99
N LEU A 46 -6.18 -19.07 3.75
CA LEU A 46 -6.24 -20.53 3.84
C LEU A 46 -7.59 -21.03 4.38
N ALA A 47 -8.15 -20.33 5.37
CA ALA A 47 -9.47 -20.65 5.90
C ALA A 47 -10.57 -20.42 4.85
N GLN A 48 -10.51 -19.32 4.11
CA GLN A 48 -11.44 -19.02 3.02
C GLN A 48 -11.38 -20.10 1.92
N ASP A 49 -10.17 -20.48 1.47
CA ASP A 49 -9.97 -21.55 0.48
C ASP A 49 -10.50 -22.88 0.98
N GLY A 50 -10.20 -23.23 2.24
CA GLY A 50 -10.72 -24.45 2.86
C GLY A 50 -12.24 -24.47 2.92
N LEU A 51 -12.89 -23.36 3.30
CA LEU A 51 -14.35 -23.24 3.34
C LEU A 51 -14.98 -23.32 1.94
N ALA A 52 -14.27 -22.83 0.90
CA ALA A 52 -14.76 -22.86 -0.47
C ALA A 52 -14.78 -24.26 -1.07
N TYR A 53 -13.81 -25.11 -0.70
CA TYR A 53 -13.62 -26.41 -1.38
C TYR A 53 -13.97 -27.63 -0.54
N THR A 54 -14.06 -27.50 0.80
CA THR A 54 -14.40 -28.68 1.62
C THR A 54 -15.88 -29.05 1.52
N ALA A 55 -16.13 -30.36 1.38
CA ALA A 55 -17.45 -30.95 1.50
C ALA A 55 -17.72 -31.52 2.91
N ASP A 56 -16.67 -31.67 3.74
CA ASP A 56 -16.75 -32.24 5.08
C ASP A 56 -17.12 -31.19 6.13
N GLU A 57 -18.15 -31.48 6.95
CA GLU A 57 -18.63 -30.52 7.96
C GLU A 57 -17.64 -30.34 9.15
N TYR A 58 -16.83 -31.37 9.47
CA TYR A 58 -15.80 -31.22 10.50
C TYR A 58 -14.66 -30.34 10.04
N ASP A 59 -14.25 -30.49 8.78
CA ASP A 59 -13.25 -29.60 8.19
C ASP A 59 -13.78 -28.18 8.03
N ARG A 60 -15.06 -28.03 7.65
CA ARG A 60 -15.72 -26.73 7.59
C ARG A 60 -15.68 -26.01 8.94
N ASP A 61 -15.95 -26.72 10.03
CA ASP A 61 -15.86 -26.14 11.37
C ASP A 61 -14.42 -25.77 11.75
N ARG A 62 -13.44 -26.61 11.40
CA ARG A 62 -12.01 -26.29 11.61
C ARG A 62 -11.60 -25.02 10.85
N TYR A 63 -11.99 -24.87 9.57
CA TYR A 63 -11.67 -23.66 8.80
C TYR A 63 -12.36 -22.41 9.37
N ARG A 64 -13.58 -22.52 9.88
CA ARG A 64 -14.23 -21.42 10.62
C ARG A 64 -13.47 -21.04 11.88
N GLN A 65 -12.90 -22.00 12.60
CA GLN A 65 -12.04 -21.72 13.76
C GLN A 65 -10.76 -21.02 13.34
N VAL A 66 -10.09 -21.47 12.27
CA VAL A 66 -8.88 -20.81 11.73
C VAL A 66 -9.20 -19.37 11.32
N SER A 67 -10.33 -19.11 10.66
CA SER A 67 -10.76 -17.76 10.28
C SER A 67 -10.95 -16.86 11.50
N ARG A 68 -11.57 -17.36 12.59
CA ARG A 68 -11.72 -16.61 13.84
C ARG A 68 -10.37 -16.29 14.48
N LEU A 69 -9.46 -17.25 14.57
CA LEU A 69 -8.11 -17.04 15.10
C LEU A 69 -7.32 -16.03 14.27
N ALA A 70 -7.49 -16.03 12.95
CA ALA A 70 -6.90 -15.03 12.08
C ALA A 70 -7.44 -13.61 12.38
N ALA A 71 -8.76 -13.48 12.59
CA ALA A 71 -9.38 -12.22 12.98
C ALA A 71 -8.90 -11.72 14.35
N GLU A 72 -8.77 -12.63 15.34
CA GLU A 72 -8.21 -12.30 16.66
C GLU A 72 -6.77 -11.83 16.55
N LEU A 73 -5.92 -12.51 15.76
CA LEU A 73 -4.53 -12.12 15.53
C LEU A 73 -4.42 -10.73 14.88
N LEU A 74 -5.24 -10.46 13.86
CA LEU A 74 -5.29 -9.16 13.19
C LEU A 74 -5.86 -8.05 14.09
N SER A 75 -6.77 -8.38 15.00
CA SER A 75 -7.32 -7.48 16.02
C SER A 75 -6.23 -6.95 16.95
N VAL A 76 -5.34 -7.82 17.43
CA VAL A 76 -4.22 -7.44 18.30
C VAL A 76 -3.32 -6.40 17.64
N LEU A 77 -3.12 -6.49 16.32
CA LEU A 77 -2.24 -5.61 15.57
C LEU A 77 -2.89 -4.29 15.13
N SER A 78 -4.19 -4.33 14.82
CA SER A 78 -4.92 -3.17 14.29
C SER A 78 -5.65 -2.37 15.36
N GLY A 79 -5.87 -2.95 16.55
CA GLY A 79 -6.73 -2.39 17.59
C GLY A 79 -8.23 -2.42 17.26
N ARG A 80 -8.63 -3.02 16.12
CA ARG A 80 -10.03 -3.18 15.74
C ARG A 80 -10.64 -4.41 16.42
N PRO A 81 -11.94 -4.41 16.75
CA PRO A 81 -12.62 -5.58 17.32
C PRO A 81 -12.51 -6.82 16.43
N ALA A 82 -12.21 -7.97 17.02
CA ALA A 82 -12.05 -9.22 16.29
C ALA A 82 -13.35 -9.65 15.56
N ASP A 83 -14.50 -9.40 16.16
CA ASP A 83 -15.81 -9.72 15.56
C ASP A 83 -16.05 -8.90 14.27
N GLU A 84 -15.67 -7.62 14.25
CA GLU A 84 -15.77 -6.80 13.04
C GLU A 84 -14.84 -7.32 11.93
N LEU A 85 -13.62 -7.68 12.28
CA LEU A 85 -12.66 -8.28 11.35
C LEU A 85 -13.15 -9.65 10.85
N ALA A 86 -13.73 -10.47 11.69
CA ALA A 86 -14.30 -11.77 11.29
C ALA A 86 -15.45 -11.59 10.29
N VAL A 87 -16.32 -10.59 10.50
CA VAL A 87 -17.38 -10.25 9.55
C VAL A 87 -16.80 -9.74 8.23
N GLU A 88 -15.79 -8.88 8.28
CA GLU A 88 -15.14 -8.34 7.08
C GLU A 88 -14.45 -9.44 6.25
N LEU A 89 -13.67 -10.31 6.88
CA LEU A 89 -13.04 -11.45 6.24
C LEU A 89 -14.06 -12.46 5.68
N GLY A 90 -15.21 -12.62 6.32
CA GLY A 90 -16.28 -13.52 5.90
C GLY A 90 -17.13 -12.99 4.72
N ARG A 91 -16.93 -11.75 4.26
CA ARG A 91 -17.67 -11.18 3.11
C ARG A 91 -17.21 -11.73 1.76
N ASP A 92 -15.99 -12.23 1.71
CA ASP A 92 -15.43 -12.82 0.50
C ASP A 92 -15.55 -14.36 0.55
N SER A 93 -15.64 -14.99 -0.61
CA SER A 93 -15.78 -16.44 -0.73
C SER A 93 -15.08 -16.93 -2.00
N GLY A 94 -14.85 -18.24 -2.10
CA GLY A 94 -14.07 -18.82 -3.18
C GLY A 94 -12.57 -18.76 -2.91
N TYR A 95 -11.75 -18.94 -3.93
CA TYR A 95 -10.30 -18.89 -3.82
C TYR A 95 -9.84 -17.48 -3.45
N ALA A 96 -9.10 -17.36 -2.36
CA ALA A 96 -8.58 -16.07 -1.89
C ALA A 96 -7.51 -15.52 -2.83
N THR A 97 -7.73 -14.31 -3.33
CA THR A 97 -6.77 -13.60 -4.19
C THR A 97 -6.50 -12.21 -3.62
N PRO A 98 -5.37 -11.57 -3.95
CA PRO A 98 -5.19 -10.16 -3.67
C PRO A 98 -6.29 -9.32 -4.31
N LYS A 99 -6.76 -8.30 -3.60
CA LYS A 99 -7.61 -7.24 -4.16
C LYS A 99 -6.77 -6.34 -5.06
N ILE A 100 -7.37 -5.81 -6.11
CA ILE A 100 -6.70 -4.89 -7.04
C ILE A 100 -7.21 -3.47 -6.80
N ASP A 101 -6.26 -2.56 -6.48
CA ASP A 101 -6.48 -1.12 -6.35
C ASP A 101 -5.79 -0.42 -7.53
N VAL A 102 -6.54 0.31 -8.36
CA VAL A 102 -6.01 1.07 -9.50
C VAL A 102 -5.86 2.54 -9.14
N ARG A 103 -4.74 3.17 -9.54
CA ARG A 103 -4.46 4.59 -9.31
C ARG A 103 -4.04 5.28 -10.61
N GLY A 104 -4.73 6.36 -10.94
CA GLY A 104 -4.46 7.17 -12.11
C GLY A 104 -3.58 8.37 -11.80
N VAL A 105 -2.45 8.47 -12.52
CA VAL A 105 -1.52 9.59 -12.40
C VAL A 105 -1.61 10.44 -13.64
N MET A 106 -1.98 11.69 -13.48
CA MET A 106 -2.00 12.69 -14.55
C MET A 106 -1.12 13.87 -14.18
N PHE A 107 -0.36 14.36 -15.14
CA PHE A 107 0.40 15.59 -15.01
C PHE A 107 -0.09 16.63 -16.01
N ASP A 108 -0.04 17.90 -15.63
CA ASP A 108 -0.27 19.01 -16.53
C ASP A 108 1.04 19.47 -17.22
N ASP A 109 0.94 20.51 -18.06
CA ASP A 109 2.09 21.06 -18.81
C ASP A 109 3.17 21.71 -17.90
N HIS A 110 2.87 21.88 -16.61
CA HIS A 110 3.79 22.38 -15.58
C HIS A 110 4.30 21.25 -14.67
N GLU A 111 4.12 19.99 -15.06
CA GLU A 111 4.49 18.79 -14.28
C GLU A 111 3.80 18.70 -12.90
N ARG A 112 2.66 19.37 -12.71
CA ARG A 112 1.86 19.25 -11.49
C ARG A 112 0.97 18.02 -11.59
N VAL A 113 0.88 17.28 -10.51
CA VAL A 113 0.04 16.06 -10.41
C VAL A 113 -1.39 16.42 -10.05
N LEU A 114 -2.35 15.77 -10.71
CA LEU A 114 -3.76 15.85 -10.36
C LEU A 114 -4.02 15.00 -9.11
N LEU A 115 -4.56 15.64 -8.07
CA LEU A 115 -5.03 14.96 -6.88
C LEU A 115 -6.50 15.30 -6.62
N MET A 116 -7.20 14.38 -5.98
CA MET A 116 -8.52 14.57 -5.44
C MET A 116 -8.48 14.58 -3.90
N ARG A 117 -9.38 15.33 -3.27
CA ARG A 117 -9.50 15.37 -1.81
C ARG A 117 -10.61 14.44 -1.36
N GLU A 118 -10.24 13.47 -0.55
CA GLU A 118 -11.15 12.49 0.02
C GLU A 118 -12.12 13.13 1.04
N ARG A 119 -13.38 12.78 1.00
CA ARG A 119 -14.34 13.21 2.05
C ARG A 119 -14.10 12.46 3.34
N ALA A 120 -13.63 11.22 3.27
CA ALA A 120 -13.48 10.34 4.42
C ALA A 120 -12.47 10.86 5.44
N ASP A 121 -11.33 11.40 4.99
CA ASP A 121 -10.24 11.86 5.86
C ASP A 121 -9.81 13.32 5.60
N GLY A 122 -10.39 13.99 4.61
CA GLY A 122 -10.08 15.36 4.21
C GLY A 122 -8.70 15.53 3.57
N ARG A 123 -8.01 14.43 3.26
CA ARG A 123 -6.65 14.42 2.70
C ARG A 123 -6.68 14.16 1.20
N TRP A 124 -5.51 14.35 0.55
CA TRP A 124 -5.39 14.24 -0.89
C TRP A 124 -4.84 12.89 -1.33
N SER A 125 -5.37 12.37 -2.42
CA SER A 125 -4.91 11.14 -3.04
C SER A 125 -4.93 11.22 -4.57
N LEU A 126 -4.31 10.25 -5.22
CA LEU A 126 -4.55 10.02 -6.65
C LEU A 126 -5.98 9.50 -6.86
N PRO A 127 -6.65 9.90 -7.94
CA PRO A 127 -7.92 9.28 -8.33
C PRO A 127 -7.73 7.80 -8.56
N GLY A 128 -8.73 7.01 -8.17
CA GLY A 128 -8.70 5.56 -8.29
C GLY A 128 -9.29 4.84 -7.09
N GLY A 129 -9.59 3.56 -7.27
CA GLY A 129 -10.25 2.71 -6.28
C GLY A 129 -10.05 1.23 -6.57
N TRP A 130 -10.97 0.44 -6.05
CA TRP A 130 -11.00 -0.98 -6.34
C TRP A 130 -11.39 -1.23 -7.81
N ALA A 131 -10.65 -2.12 -8.47
CA ALA A 131 -11.06 -2.57 -9.79
C ALA A 131 -12.28 -3.50 -9.67
N ASP A 132 -13.33 -3.22 -10.44
CA ASP A 132 -14.52 -4.05 -10.46
C ASP A 132 -14.31 -5.33 -11.31
N PRO A 133 -14.90 -6.46 -10.91
CA PRO A 133 -14.91 -7.65 -11.74
C PRO A 133 -15.52 -7.39 -13.12
N GLY A 134 -14.75 -7.71 -14.16
CA GLY A 134 -15.13 -7.48 -15.55
C GLY A 134 -14.50 -6.26 -16.19
N ASP A 135 -13.97 -5.32 -15.41
CA ASP A 135 -13.24 -4.18 -15.95
C ASP A 135 -11.81 -4.57 -16.35
N ALA A 136 -11.41 -4.14 -17.54
CA ALA A 136 -9.99 -4.13 -17.87
C ALA A 136 -9.27 -3.08 -16.99
N PRO A 137 -8.05 -3.32 -16.47
CA PRO A 137 -7.40 -2.39 -15.53
C PRO A 137 -7.26 -0.95 -16.07
N ALA A 138 -6.99 -0.78 -17.36
CA ALA A 138 -6.93 0.53 -18.00
C ALA A 138 -8.30 1.21 -18.08
N ALA A 139 -9.38 0.44 -18.25
CA ALA A 139 -10.74 0.97 -18.25
C ALA A 139 -11.17 1.37 -16.82
N ALA A 140 -10.86 0.53 -15.83
CA ALA A 140 -11.12 0.83 -14.42
C ALA A 140 -10.51 2.18 -14.01
N VAL A 141 -9.21 2.37 -14.24
CA VAL A 141 -8.54 3.61 -13.83
C VAL A 141 -9.06 4.85 -14.56
N THR A 142 -9.41 4.75 -15.85
CA THR A 142 -9.95 5.89 -16.60
C THR A 142 -11.38 6.24 -16.17
N ARG A 143 -12.18 5.24 -15.80
CA ARG A 143 -13.50 5.42 -15.19
C ARG A 143 -13.39 6.17 -13.86
N GLU A 144 -12.53 5.70 -12.95
CA GLU A 144 -12.28 6.34 -11.66
C GLU A 144 -11.84 7.81 -11.84
N ILE A 145 -10.88 8.09 -12.73
CA ILE A 145 -10.46 9.48 -13.01
C ILE A 145 -11.66 10.33 -13.42
N LEU A 146 -12.50 9.83 -14.34
CA LEU A 146 -13.66 10.57 -14.82
C LEU A 146 -14.68 10.82 -13.70
N GLU A 147 -15.03 9.80 -12.93
CA GLU A 147 -16.01 9.86 -11.87
C GLU A 147 -15.57 10.78 -10.72
N GLU A 148 -14.30 10.70 -10.32
CA GLU A 148 -13.79 11.44 -9.17
C GLU A 148 -13.29 12.84 -9.50
N THR A 149 -12.86 13.08 -10.74
CA THR A 149 -12.23 14.36 -11.12
C THR A 149 -12.93 15.09 -12.27
N GLY A 150 -13.81 14.42 -13.01
CA GLY A 150 -14.46 14.96 -14.20
C GLY A 150 -13.54 15.10 -15.44
N TYR A 151 -12.30 14.64 -15.36
CA TYR A 151 -11.39 14.65 -16.49
C TYR A 151 -11.53 13.37 -17.33
N HIS A 152 -11.69 13.53 -18.65
CA HIS A 152 -11.45 12.41 -19.55
C HIS A 152 -9.96 12.11 -19.61
N SER A 153 -9.62 10.82 -19.67
CA SER A 153 -8.24 10.37 -19.70
C SER A 153 -8.06 9.12 -20.53
N SER A 154 -6.82 8.83 -20.88
CA SER A 154 -6.41 7.54 -21.46
C SER A 154 -5.19 7.02 -20.71
N ALA A 155 -5.22 5.77 -20.27
CA ALA A 155 -4.08 5.10 -19.69
C ALA A 155 -3.03 4.83 -20.78
N VAL A 156 -1.81 5.34 -20.59
CA VAL A 156 -0.73 5.23 -21.58
C VAL A 156 0.40 4.31 -21.16
N LYS A 157 0.55 4.07 -19.84
CA LYS A 157 1.60 3.23 -19.29
C LYS A 157 1.23 2.71 -17.91
N LEU A 158 1.51 1.42 -17.66
CA LEU A 158 1.57 0.91 -16.28
C LEU A 158 2.91 1.35 -15.67
N ILE A 159 2.86 2.25 -14.70
CA ILE A 159 4.05 2.73 -13.96
C ILE A 159 4.54 1.61 -13.05
N ALA A 160 3.63 1.06 -12.25
CA ALA A 160 3.99 0.09 -11.23
C ALA A 160 2.85 -0.89 -10.92
N CYS A 161 3.27 -2.09 -10.49
CA CYS A 161 2.45 -3.07 -9.81
C CYS A 161 3.10 -3.35 -8.46
N TRP A 162 2.60 -2.72 -7.38
CA TRP A 162 3.20 -2.81 -6.06
C TRP A 162 2.33 -3.55 -5.06
N ASP A 163 2.96 -4.38 -4.25
CA ASP A 163 2.36 -4.87 -3.01
C ASP A 163 2.20 -3.69 -2.04
N ARG A 164 0.94 -3.35 -1.71
CA ARG A 164 0.61 -2.26 -0.81
C ARG A 164 1.40 -2.30 0.50
N GLU A 165 1.66 -3.50 1.00
CA GLU A 165 2.31 -3.73 2.28
C GLU A 165 3.81 -3.41 2.27
N LEU A 166 4.44 -3.47 1.10
CA LEU A 166 5.86 -3.15 0.91
C LEU A 166 6.08 -1.66 0.61
N GLN A 167 5.00 -0.87 0.45
CA GLN A 167 5.04 0.52 0.01
C GLN A 167 4.71 1.55 1.12
N ASP A 168 4.79 1.20 2.40
CA ASP A 168 4.53 2.10 3.52
C ASP A 168 3.19 2.86 3.42
N ASN A 169 2.10 2.17 3.10
CA ASN A 169 0.75 2.72 3.03
C ASN A 169 -0.07 2.38 4.31
N PRO A 170 0.04 3.15 5.41
CA PRO A 170 -0.74 2.95 6.63
C PRO A 170 -2.21 3.40 6.47
N PRO A 171 -3.17 2.85 7.26
CA PRO A 171 -3.01 1.71 8.15
C PRO A 171 -2.94 0.38 7.40
N PRO A 172 -2.40 -0.68 8.00
CA PRO A 172 -2.46 -2.02 7.43
C PRO A 172 -3.90 -2.46 7.18
N LEU A 173 -4.13 -3.18 6.08
CA LEU A 173 -5.45 -3.76 5.77
C LEU A 173 -5.50 -5.24 6.20
N PRO A 174 -6.70 -5.77 6.50
CA PRO A 174 -6.89 -7.19 6.82
C PRO A 174 -6.86 -8.09 5.57
N VAL A 175 -6.72 -7.51 4.39
CA VAL A 175 -6.64 -8.19 3.09
C VAL A 175 -5.37 -7.81 2.36
N HIS A 176 -4.90 -8.71 1.51
CA HIS A 176 -3.75 -8.44 0.63
C HIS A 176 -4.18 -7.59 -0.58
N VAL A 177 -3.37 -6.60 -0.97
CA VAL A 177 -3.72 -5.65 -2.04
C VAL A 177 -2.54 -5.41 -2.96
N TYR A 178 -2.76 -5.59 -4.27
CA TYR A 178 -1.87 -5.07 -5.30
C TYR A 178 -2.37 -3.72 -5.78
N LYS A 179 -1.47 -2.75 -5.87
CA LYS A 179 -1.73 -1.40 -6.37
C LYS A 179 -1.15 -1.25 -7.78
N LEU A 180 -2.02 -0.96 -8.74
CA LEU A 180 -1.64 -0.69 -10.12
C LEU A 180 -1.65 0.82 -10.36
N PHE A 181 -0.48 1.39 -10.61
CA PHE A 181 -0.34 2.81 -10.93
C PHE A 181 -0.23 3.01 -12.44
N PHE A 182 -1.15 3.78 -13.01
CA PHE A 182 -1.17 4.07 -14.43
C PHE A 182 -0.82 5.54 -14.69
N LEU A 183 0.15 5.78 -15.56
CA LEU A 183 0.31 7.10 -16.17
C LEU A 183 -0.84 7.29 -17.17
N CYS A 184 -1.59 8.37 -16.99
CA CYS A 184 -2.72 8.72 -17.82
C CYS A 184 -2.50 10.07 -18.50
N ARG A 185 -2.93 10.18 -19.76
CA ARG A 185 -2.95 11.45 -20.51
C ARG A 185 -4.30 12.10 -20.37
N SER A 186 -4.31 13.40 -20.09
CA SER A 186 -5.55 14.18 -20.01
C SER A 186 -6.19 14.33 -21.41
N GLY A 187 -7.50 14.13 -21.44
CA GLY A 187 -8.37 14.46 -22.58
C GLY A 187 -9.13 15.79 -22.40
N GLY A 188 -8.77 16.55 -21.36
CA GLY A 188 -9.46 17.78 -20.96
C GLY A 188 -10.53 17.56 -19.87
N ALA A 189 -10.83 18.62 -19.11
CA ALA A 189 -11.94 18.64 -18.15
C ALA A 189 -13.26 18.78 -18.89
N VAL A 190 -14.26 17.99 -18.52
CA VAL A 190 -15.51 17.92 -19.27
C VAL A 190 -16.75 18.14 -18.41
N GLN A 191 -16.72 17.72 -17.16
CA GLN A 191 -17.91 17.75 -16.29
C GLN A 191 -17.53 17.83 -14.82
N PRO A 192 -18.45 18.30 -13.95
CA PRO A 192 -18.24 18.17 -12.51
C PRO A 192 -18.07 16.71 -12.11
N PRO A 193 -17.25 16.42 -11.09
CA PRO A 193 -17.10 15.06 -10.57
C PRO A 193 -18.46 14.46 -10.20
N ALA A 194 -18.67 13.20 -10.57
CA ALA A 194 -19.89 12.47 -10.23
C ALA A 194 -19.77 11.77 -8.87
N ALA A 195 -18.56 11.47 -8.42
CA ALA A 195 -18.32 10.73 -7.19
C ALA A 195 -18.69 11.53 -5.94
N LEU A 196 -19.51 10.91 -5.08
CA LEU A 196 -19.90 11.50 -3.78
C LEU A 196 -18.71 11.57 -2.81
N GLU A 197 -17.64 10.84 -3.08
CA GLU A 197 -16.46 10.71 -2.23
C GLU A 197 -15.46 11.87 -2.39
N THR A 198 -15.53 12.62 -3.50
CA THR A 198 -14.62 13.73 -3.78
C THR A 198 -15.09 15.01 -3.11
N ALA A 199 -14.20 15.62 -2.30
CA ALA A 199 -14.42 16.92 -1.65
C ALA A 199 -13.73 18.09 -2.36
N GLY A 200 -12.84 17.82 -3.33
CA GLY A 200 -12.11 18.82 -4.10
C GLY A 200 -11.09 18.20 -5.04
N ILE A 201 -10.67 18.98 -6.01
CA ILE A 201 -9.71 18.56 -7.04
C ILE A 201 -8.69 19.68 -7.17
N GLY A 202 -7.42 19.32 -7.40
CA GLY A 202 -6.36 20.30 -7.61
C GLY A 202 -5.13 19.70 -8.27
N TRP A 203 -4.33 20.60 -8.87
CA TRP A 203 -3.03 20.30 -9.45
C TRP A 203 -1.94 20.77 -8.49
N PHE A 204 -0.99 19.90 -8.15
CA PHE A 204 0.02 20.15 -7.14
C PHE A 204 1.42 19.83 -7.65
N ASP A 205 2.38 20.66 -7.28
CA ASP A 205 3.79 20.37 -7.46
C ASP A 205 4.18 19.19 -6.56
N VAL A 206 4.90 18.20 -7.13
CA VAL A 206 5.34 17.02 -6.36
C VAL A 206 6.31 17.41 -5.23
N SER A 207 7.01 18.54 -5.35
CA SER A 207 7.86 19.08 -4.28
C SER A 207 7.09 19.83 -3.18
N ALA A 208 5.80 20.16 -3.39
CA ALA A 208 4.97 20.95 -2.48
C ALA A 208 3.56 20.32 -2.30
N LEU A 209 3.52 19.04 -1.99
CA LEU A 209 2.28 18.28 -1.88
C LEU A 209 1.47 18.69 -0.64
N PRO A 210 0.14 18.72 -0.74
CA PRO A 210 -0.75 18.86 0.41
C PRO A 210 -0.71 17.60 1.29
N PRO A 211 -1.34 17.60 2.49
CA PRO A 211 -1.43 16.42 3.34
C PRO A 211 -2.06 15.24 2.59
N LEU A 212 -1.30 14.16 2.37
CA LEU A 212 -1.72 12.99 1.61
C LEU A 212 -2.50 11.99 2.47
N SER A 213 -3.46 11.30 1.84
CA SER A 213 -4.10 10.10 2.35
C SER A 213 -3.13 8.91 2.19
N LEU A 214 -2.24 8.74 3.18
CA LEU A 214 -1.12 7.80 3.11
C LEU A 214 -1.53 6.33 2.89
N GLY A 215 -2.74 5.95 3.28
CA GLY A 215 -3.31 4.64 2.97
C GLY A 215 -3.51 4.41 1.46
N ARG A 216 -3.63 5.50 0.69
CA ARG A 216 -3.90 5.48 -0.75
C ARG A 216 -2.67 5.78 -1.58
N VAL A 217 -1.94 6.85 -1.21
CA VAL A 217 -0.72 7.27 -1.92
C VAL A 217 0.26 7.92 -0.95
N ASN A 218 1.56 7.76 -1.18
CA ASN A 218 2.61 8.43 -0.43
C ASN A 218 3.54 9.25 -1.35
N HIS A 219 4.42 10.07 -0.76
CA HIS A 219 5.33 10.96 -1.48
C HIS A 219 6.24 10.21 -2.45
N ARG A 220 6.84 9.10 -2.00
CA ARG A 220 7.73 8.28 -2.83
C ARG A 220 7.04 7.77 -4.09
N GLN A 221 5.79 7.35 -3.98
CA GLN A 221 5.01 6.87 -5.13
C GLN A 221 4.77 7.98 -6.15
N LEU A 222 4.51 9.22 -5.70
CA LEU A 222 4.35 10.39 -6.58
C LEU A 222 5.68 10.83 -7.22
N GLU A 223 6.79 10.78 -6.49
CA GLU A 223 8.13 11.02 -7.05
C GLU A 223 8.48 10.00 -8.13
N ARG A 224 8.18 8.71 -7.90
CA ARG A 224 8.38 7.67 -8.92
C ARG A 224 7.50 7.90 -10.14
N ALA A 225 6.24 8.27 -9.93
CA ALA A 225 5.32 8.61 -11.02
C ALA A 225 5.83 9.80 -11.86
N LEU A 226 6.37 10.84 -11.22
CA LEU A 226 6.98 11.98 -11.91
C LEU A 226 8.22 11.57 -12.73
N ALA A 227 9.04 10.67 -12.18
CA ALA A 227 10.18 10.12 -12.92
C ALA A 227 9.73 9.41 -14.21
N HIS A 228 8.68 8.58 -14.15
CA HIS A 228 8.09 7.91 -15.31
C HIS A 228 7.40 8.85 -16.30
N HIS A 229 6.89 10.00 -15.82
CA HIS A 229 6.36 11.05 -16.69
C HIS A 229 7.48 11.72 -17.50
N ARG A 230 8.60 12.02 -16.84
CA ARG A 230 9.79 12.66 -17.46
C ARG A 230 10.54 11.71 -18.37
N ASP A 231 10.59 10.43 -18.01
CA ASP A 231 11.23 9.39 -18.82
C ASP A 231 10.26 8.21 -19.04
N PRO A 232 9.50 8.25 -20.14
CA PRO A 232 8.56 7.17 -20.48
C PRO A 232 9.25 5.83 -20.79
N THR A 233 10.58 5.79 -20.96
CA THR A 233 11.33 4.56 -21.25
C THR A 233 11.64 3.73 -20.01
N LEU A 234 11.49 4.29 -18.80
CA LEU A 234 11.67 3.55 -17.57
C LEU A 234 10.80 2.28 -17.56
N PRO A 235 11.32 1.14 -17.12
CA PRO A 235 10.54 -0.10 -17.04
C PRO A 235 9.46 0.02 -15.96
N THR A 236 8.35 -0.72 -16.12
CA THR A 236 7.34 -0.87 -15.07
C THR A 236 7.99 -1.39 -13.78
N GLU A 237 7.67 -0.77 -12.66
CA GLU A 237 8.20 -1.15 -11.34
C GLU A 237 7.32 -2.22 -10.69
N PHE A 238 7.94 -3.11 -9.94
CA PHE A 238 7.28 -4.12 -9.11
C PHE A 238 8.18 -4.50 -7.93
N ASP A 239 7.60 -5.10 -6.87
CA ASP A 239 8.34 -5.57 -5.69
C ASP A 239 9.04 -6.91 -5.93
#